data_778e93b3e1377d5edfebb58746b04683
#
_entry.id   778e93b3e1377d5edfebb58746b04683
#
_cell.length_a   1.000
_cell.length_b   1.000
_cell.length_c   1.000
_cell.angle_alpha   90.00
_cell.angle_beta   90.00
_cell.angle_gamma   90.00
#
_symmetry.space_group_name_H-M   'P 1'
#
loop_
_entity.id
_entity.type
_entity.pdbx_description
1 polymer ?
#
loop_
_entity_poly.entity_id
_entity_poly.type
_entity_poly.pdbx_seq_one_letter_code
_entity_poly.pdbx_strand_id
1 'polypeptide(L)'
;MDSLYVNALNLEETGLVQAITSHRLDSQSDRRRFYDQIRLEPEQFVSCHQVHGNKVEVISRSSETYPLPLAEADAIVTNQVDLVIAVFTADCIPIFILDPHTCSIGIIHAGWRGTYKFITTEAIQSMQKHFGTNPANCLIHLGISIQQSCYQVSQDLADQFERHFGPDVRTSDNKLNLQTANVQQLVNVGVPFESISISPLCTACRTDLFYSFRVEGESAGRLVSFIRLLPNSY
;
A
#
# COMPACT_ATOMS: atom_id res chain seq x y z
N MET A 1 17.83 12.29 15.98
CA MET A 1 16.42 12.68 15.75
C MET A 1 15.67 11.42 15.38
N ASP A 2 14.56 11.15 16.02
CA ASP A 2 13.79 9.95 15.74
C ASP A 2 13.18 10.02 14.34
N SER A 3 13.18 8.88 13.64
CA SER A 3 12.55 8.76 12.32
C SER A 3 11.05 9.00 12.41
N LEU A 4 10.50 9.75 11.47
CA LEU A 4 9.05 9.97 11.33
C LEU A 4 8.40 9.02 10.33
N TYR A 5 9.06 7.91 10.02
CA TYR A 5 8.59 6.92 9.05
C TYR A 5 9.16 5.53 9.32
N VAL A 6 8.56 4.55 8.67
CA VAL A 6 9.00 3.16 8.61
C VAL A 6 9.25 2.77 7.16
N ASN A 7 10.38 2.11 6.91
CA ASN A 7 10.79 1.64 5.60
C ASN A 7 10.15 0.28 5.26
N ALA A 8 9.86 0.04 3.99
CA ALA A 8 9.61 -1.28 3.42
C ALA A 8 10.97 -1.96 3.13
N LEU A 9 11.63 -2.45 4.18
CA LEU A 9 13.05 -2.85 4.15
C LEU A 9 13.38 -3.85 3.04
N ASN A 10 12.55 -4.87 2.82
CA ASN A 10 12.79 -5.87 1.76
C ASN A 10 12.82 -5.27 0.35
N LEU A 11 12.19 -4.13 0.13
CA LEU A 11 12.23 -3.40 -1.15
C LEU A 11 13.41 -2.43 -1.20
N GLU A 12 13.66 -1.70 -0.13
CA GLU A 12 14.76 -0.70 -0.07
C GLU A 12 16.15 -1.35 -0.09
N GLU A 13 16.30 -2.55 0.47
CA GLU A 13 17.54 -3.34 0.42
C GLU A 13 17.99 -3.68 -1.01
N THR A 14 17.08 -3.59 -1.99
CA THR A 14 17.43 -3.74 -3.41
C THR A 14 18.28 -2.57 -3.95
N GLY A 15 18.22 -1.42 -3.29
CA GLY A 15 18.81 -0.17 -3.77
C GLY A 15 18.09 0.47 -4.96
N LEU A 16 16.99 -0.12 -5.43
CA LEU A 16 16.23 0.33 -6.61
C LEU A 16 15.13 1.33 -6.27
N VAL A 17 14.61 1.30 -5.06
CA VAL A 17 13.45 2.10 -4.65
C VAL A 17 13.66 2.80 -3.31
N GLN A 18 12.88 3.87 -3.11
CA GLN A 18 12.53 4.39 -1.80
C GLN A 18 11.07 4.05 -1.53
N ALA A 19 10.76 3.33 -0.46
CA ALA A 19 9.43 2.84 -0.12
C ALA A 19 9.16 2.99 1.39
N ILE A 20 8.25 3.89 1.75
CA ILE A 20 8.09 4.38 3.12
C ILE A 20 6.60 4.49 3.48
N THR A 21 6.28 4.30 4.78
CA THR A 21 5.02 4.74 5.41
C THR A 21 5.35 5.74 6.51
N SER A 22 4.72 6.92 6.50
CA SER A 22 4.91 7.94 7.54
C SER A 22 4.36 7.48 8.89
N HIS A 23 4.91 8.03 9.97
CA HIS A 23 4.18 8.12 11.25
C HIS A 23 3.04 9.12 11.13
N ARG A 24 2.26 9.29 12.20
CA ARG A 24 1.28 10.37 12.29
C ARG A 24 2.00 11.73 12.27
N LEU A 25 1.44 12.68 11.54
CA LEU A 25 2.00 14.00 11.31
C LEU A 25 0.98 15.06 11.79
N ASP A 26 0.82 15.15 13.11
CA ASP A 26 -0.24 15.93 13.74
C ASP A 26 -0.02 17.45 13.59
N SER A 27 1.23 17.89 13.61
CA SER A 27 1.60 19.30 13.51
C SER A 27 2.19 19.66 12.15
N GLN A 28 2.18 20.96 11.81
CA GLN A 28 2.88 21.45 10.63
C GLN A 28 4.41 21.23 10.73
N SER A 29 4.95 21.28 11.94
CA SER A 29 6.39 20.99 12.17
C SER A 29 6.73 19.54 11.92
N ASP A 30 5.84 18.58 12.27
CA ASP A 30 6.07 17.15 11.99
C ASP A 30 6.03 16.89 10.49
N ARG A 31 5.07 17.50 9.78
CA ARG A 31 4.99 17.41 8.30
C ARG A 31 6.26 17.92 7.65
N ARG A 32 6.72 19.11 8.04
CA ARG A 32 7.95 19.68 7.48
C ARG A 32 9.16 18.77 7.77
N ARG A 33 9.32 18.33 9.01
CA ARG A 33 10.40 17.39 9.39
C ARG A 33 10.34 16.08 8.60
N PHE A 34 9.15 15.54 8.35
CA PHE A 34 8.98 14.33 7.54
C PHE A 34 9.49 14.57 6.12
N TYR A 35 9.04 15.63 5.44
CA TYR A 35 9.48 15.95 4.08
C TYR A 35 10.98 16.23 4.02
N ASP A 36 11.55 16.94 4.98
CA ASP A 36 13.01 17.17 5.09
C ASP A 36 13.78 15.83 5.23
N GLN A 37 13.27 14.88 6.05
CA GLN A 37 13.91 13.58 6.25
C GLN A 37 13.90 12.71 4.99
N ILE A 38 12.81 12.71 4.24
CA ILE A 38 12.67 11.90 3.02
C ILE A 38 13.25 12.60 1.77
N ARG A 39 13.60 13.89 1.88
CA ARG A 39 14.12 14.75 0.80
C ARG A 39 13.17 14.85 -0.39
N LEU A 40 11.89 15.06 -0.10
CA LEU A 40 10.83 15.27 -1.08
C LEU A 40 9.94 16.43 -0.64
N GLU A 41 9.25 17.06 -1.59
CA GLU A 41 8.27 18.10 -1.33
C GLU A 41 6.85 17.53 -1.53
N PRO A 42 5.81 18.07 -0.84
CA PRO A 42 4.43 17.57 -0.95
C PRO A 42 3.89 17.52 -2.38
N GLU A 43 4.29 18.47 -3.22
CA GLU A 43 3.85 18.62 -4.60
C GLU A 43 4.39 17.52 -5.54
N GLN A 44 5.41 16.78 -5.11
CA GLN A 44 5.98 15.66 -5.88
C GLN A 44 5.16 14.37 -5.77
N PHE A 45 4.20 14.30 -4.82
CA PHE A 45 3.43 13.10 -4.58
C PHE A 45 2.26 12.99 -5.54
N VAL A 46 2.29 11.98 -6.40
CA VAL A 46 1.21 11.64 -7.31
C VAL A 46 0.28 10.61 -6.65
N SER A 47 -0.99 10.96 -6.52
CA SER A 47 -2.01 10.12 -5.88
C SER A 47 -3.32 10.12 -6.65
N CYS A 48 -4.17 9.13 -6.41
CA CYS A 48 -5.52 9.04 -6.93
C CYS A 48 -6.56 9.49 -5.91
N HIS A 49 -7.77 9.80 -6.38
CA HIS A 49 -8.93 9.90 -5.51
C HIS A 49 -9.37 8.48 -5.10
N GLN A 50 -9.02 8.08 -3.87
CA GLN A 50 -9.28 6.75 -3.34
C GLN A 50 -10.77 6.57 -3.02
N VAL A 51 -11.41 5.58 -3.63
CA VAL A 51 -12.85 5.30 -3.52
C VAL A 51 -13.15 3.92 -2.92
N HIS A 52 -12.13 3.23 -2.41
CA HIS A 52 -12.19 1.85 -1.91
C HIS A 52 -12.69 0.87 -3.00
N GLY A 53 -12.29 1.12 -4.24
CA GLY A 53 -12.57 0.29 -5.41
C GLY A 53 -11.46 -0.71 -5.73
N ASN A 54 -11.42 -1.13 -6.99
CA ASN A 54 -10.34 -1.98 -7.53
C ASN A 54 -9.74 -1.44 -8.83
N LYS A 55 -10.00 -0.17 -9.14
CA LYS A 55 -9.42 0.46 -10.32
C LYS A 55 -7.95 0.77 -10.08
N VAL A 56 -7.14 0.52 -11.11
CA VAL A 56 -5.70 0.78 -11.15
C VAL A 56 -5.42 1.87 -12.16
N GLU A 57 -4.71 2.90 -11.73
CA GLU A 57 -4.19 3.93 -12.63
C GLU A 57 -2.80 3.53 -13.11
N VAL A 58 -2.59 3.62 -14.43
CA VAL A 58 -1.33 3.23 -15.09
C VAL A 58 -0.64 4.47 -15.63
N ILE A 59 0.54 4.77 -15.11
CA ILE A 59 1.35 5.90 -15.58
C ILE A 59 2.55 5.35 -16.36
N SER A 60 2.45 5.36 -17.70
CA SER A 60 3.47 4.83 -18.60
C SER A 60 4.25 5.90 -19.37
N ARG A 61 3.91 7.17 -19.23
CA ARG A 61 4.57 8.28 -19.90
C ARG A 61 4.89 9.37 -18.89
N SER A 62 6.07 9.94 -18.98
CA SER A 62 6.43 11.13 -18.20
C SER A 62 5.58 12.31 -18.64
N SER A 63 5.07 13.06 -17.68
CA SER A 63 4.46 14.37 -17.87
C SER A 63 5.17 15.38 -16.97
N GLU A 64 5.34 16.59 -17.44
CA GLU A 64 5.91 17.67 -16.61
C GLU A 64 5.01 18.01 -15.42
N THR A 65 3.70 17.76 -15.56
CA THR A 65 2.71 17.98 -14.51
C THR A 65 1.63 16.91 -14.56
N TYR A 66 1.24 16.41 -13.39
CA TYR A 66 0.09 15.52 -13.24
C TYR A 66 -1.03 16.31 -12.54
N PRO A 67 -2.27 16.24 -13.05
CA PRO A 67 -3.41 16.78 -12.32
C PRO A 67 -3.58 15.99 -11.01
N LEU A 68 -3.67 16.67 -9.87
CA LEU A 68 -3.79 16.01 -8.57
C LEU A 68 -5.13 16.33 -7.90
N PRO A 69 -5.82 15.33 -7.38
CA PRO A 69 -5.56 13.90 -7.56
C PRO A 69 -5.80 13.46 -9.01
N LEU A 70 -5.17 12.34 -9.41
CA LEU A 70 -5.48 11.67 -10.67
C LEU A 70 -6.94 11.18 -10.69
N ALA A 71 -7.30 10.29 -11.60
CA ALA A 71 -8.62 9.68 -11.66
C ALA A 71 -9.02 8.98 -10.34
N GLU A 72 -10.29 8.58 -10.21
CA GLU A 72 -10.75 7.69 -9.15
C GLU A 72 -10.10 6.32 -9.31
N ALA A 73 -9.19 5.95 -8.40
CA ALA A 73 -8.52 4.66 -8.36
C ALA A 73 -7.95 4.40 -6.96
N ASP A 74 -7.69 3.14 -6.67
CA ASP A 74 -7.13 2.70 -5.38
C ASP A 74 -5.75 2.02 -5.54
N ALA A 75 -5.20 2.01 -6.75
CA ALA A 75 -3.82 1.61 -7.01
C ALA A 75 -3.22 2.47 -8.12
N ILE A 76 -1.90 2.64 -8.07
CA ILE A 76 -1.10 3.29 -9.11
C ILE A 76 0.06 2.37 -9.44
N VAL A 77 0.33 2.18 -10.73
CA VAL A 77 1.47 1.41 -11.23
C VAL A 77 2.24 2.22 -12.27
N THR A 78 3.57 2.13 -12.24
CA THR A 78 4.44 2.89 -13.15
C THR A 78 5.80 2.23 -13.33
N ASN A 79 6.50 2.59 -14.40
CA ASN A 79 7.93 2.34 -14.61
C ASN A 79 8.73 3.65 -14.75
N GLN A 80 8.15 4.78 -14.34
CA GLN A 80 8.82 6.08 -14.41
C GLN A 80 9.79 6.25 -13.24
N VAL A 81 11.03 6.58 -13.55
CA VAL A 81 12.07 6.92 -12.56
C VAL A 81 11.73 8.25 -11.90
N ASP A 82 12.02 8.36 -10.62
CA ASP A 82 11.76 9.54 -9.76
C ASP A 82 10.30 9.96 -9.60
N LEU A 83 9.34 9.27 -10.22
CA LEU A 83 7.94 9.52 -9.96
C LEU A 83 7.53 8.97 -8.59
N VAL A 84 7.09 9.83 -7.70
CA VAL A 84 6.65 9.48 -6.34
C VAL A 84 5.16 9.15 -6.38
N ILE A 85 4.80 7.86 -6.37
CA ILE A 85 3.41 7.42 -6.30
C ILE A 85 3.00 7.12 -4.86
N ALA A 86 1.81 7.56 -4.44
CA ALA A 86 1.40 7.51 -3.04
C ALA A 86 -0.07 7.12 -2.83
N VAL A 87 -0.32 6.52 -1.65
CA VAL A 87 -1.66 6.29 -1.10
C VAL A 87 -1.74 6.80 0.33
N PHE A 88 -2.96 7.10 0.78
CA PHE A 88 -3.26 7.62 2.10
C PHE A 88 -4.10 6.61 2.87
N THR A 89 -3.66 6.24 4.08
CA THR A 89 -4.32 5.19 4.87
C THR A 89 -4.53 5.60 6.32
N ALA A 90 -5.58 5.02 6.92
CA ALA A 90 -5.79 4.89 8.35
C ALA A 90 -6.53 3.55 8.52
N ASP A 91 -5.80 2.50 8.85
CA ASP A 91 -6.16 1.08 8.96
C ASP A 91 -6.10 0.25 7.66
N CYS A 92 -6.44 0.80 6.49
CA CYS A 92 -6.30 0.08 5.22
C CYS A 92 -4.83 -0.26 4.94
N ILE A 93 -4.58 -1.36 4.22
CA ILE A 93 -3.23 -1.83 3.93
C ILE A 93 -2.65 -1.04 2.75
N PRO A 94 -1.54 -0.31 2.89
CA PRO A 94 -0.74 0.09 1.76
C PRO A 94 0.09 -1.11 1.29
N ILE A 95 -0.08 -1.53 0.03
CA ILE A 95 0.71 -2.64 -0.54
C ILE A 95 1.67 -2.07 -1.57
N PHE A 96 2.96 -2.33 -1.35
CA PHE A 96 4.04 -1.90 -2.23
C PHE A 96 4.47 -3.05 -3.11
N ILE A 97 4.70 -2.77 -4.40
CA ILE A 97 5.12 -3.74 -5.40
C ILE A 97 6.38 -3.21 -6.10
N LEU A 98 7.37 -4.08 -6.25
CA LEU A 98 8.55 -3.86 -7.09
C LEU A 98 8.77 -5.08 -7.97
N ASP A 99 8.87 -4.89 -9.29
CA ASP A 99 9.49 -5.84 -10.20
C ASP A 99 10.88 -5.29 -10.58
N PRO A 100 11.97 -5.86 -10.01
CA PRO A 100 13.32 -5.36 -10.29
C PRO A 100 13.79 -5.65 -11.72
N HIS A 101 13.18 -6.60 -12.44
CA HIS A 101 13.55 -6.95 -13.81
C HIS A 101 13.00 -5.99 -14.85
N THR A 102 11.78 -5.52 -14.66
CA THR A 102 11.14 -4.54 -15.56
C THR A 102 11.27 -3.11 -15.04
N CYS A 103 11.93 -2.91 -13.89
CA CYS A 103 11.99 -1.62 -13.20
C CYS A 103 10.61 -0.97 -13.13
N SER A 104 9.61 -1.73 -12.67
CA SER A 104 8.25 -1.24 -12.49
C SER A 104 7.83 -1.36 -11.03
N ILE A 105 7.04 -0.39 -10.59
CA ILE A 105 6.56 -0.28 -9.21
C ILE A 105 5.05 -0.10 -9.17
N GLY A 106 4.46 -0.47 -8.04
CA GLY A 106 3.06 -0.22 -7.75
C GLY A 106 2.83 0.11 -6.28
N ILE A 107 1.77 0.87 -6.02
CA ILE A 107 1.27 1.08 -4.68
C ILE A 107 -0.25 0.95 -4.68
N ILE A 108 -0.79 0.25 -3.67
CA ILE A 108 -2.21 -0.08 -3.57
C ILE A 108 -2.76 0.40 -2.23
N HIS A 109 -3.93 0.99 -2.24
CA HIS A 109 -4.79 1.20 -1.09
C HIS A 109 -5.75 0.00 -0.96
N ALA A 110 -5.41 -0.97 -0.12
CA ALA A 110 -6.20 -2.19 0.06
C ALA A 110 -7.04 -2.13 1.35
N GLY A 111 -8.18 -1.46 1.30
CA GLY A 111 -9.24 -1.59 2.29
C GLY A 111 -10.08 -2.86 2.05
N TRP A 112 -11.01 -3.21 2.96
CA TRP A 112 -11.81 -4.43 2.82
C TRP A 112 -12.61 -4.50 1.51
N ARG A 113 -13.15 -3.37 1.03
CA ARG A 113 -13.90 -3.33 -0.24
C ARG A 113 -13.01 -3.58 -1.44
N GLY A 114 -11.84 -2.96 -1.49
CA GLY A 114 -10.85 -3.16 -2.55
C GLY A 114 -10.30 -4.59 -2.53
N THR A 115 -9.96 -5.11 -1.35
CA THR A 115 -9.53 -6.51 -1.15
C THR A 115 -10.60 -7.49 -1.64
N TYR A 116 -11.86 -7.28 -1.26
CA TYR A 116 -12.98 -8.13 -1.70
C TYR A 116 -13.18 -8.10 -3.23
N LYS A 117 -12.87 -6.98 -3.88
CA LYS A 117 -12.91 -6.78 -5.33
C LYS A 117 -11.61 -7.13 -6.04
N PHE A 118 -10.66 -7.78 -5.37
CA PHE A 118 -9.39 -8.25 -5.92
C PHE A 118 -8.45 -7.15 -6.43
N ILE A 119 -8.38 -5.98 -5.76
CA ILE A 119 -7.52 -4.85 -6.15
C ILE A 119 -6.05 -5.26 -6.32
N THR A 120 -5.56 -6.18 -5.48
CA THR A 120 -4.17 -6.63 -5.52
C THR A 120 -3.90 -7.47 -6.76
N THR A 121 -4.84 -8.34 -7.15
CA THR A 121 -4.80 -9.08 -8.43
C THR A 121 -4.79 -8.12 -9.62
N GLU A 122 -5.70 -7.13 -9.63
CA GLU A 122 -5.82 -6.14 -10.70
C GLU A 122 -4.53 -5.32 -10.88
N ALA A 123 -3.87 -4.96 -9.77
CA ALA A 123 -2.61 -4.21 -9.83
C ALA A 123 -1.50 -5.04 -10.49
N ILE A 124 -1.30 -6.29 -10.08
CA ILE A 124 -0.30 -7.20 -10.69
C ILE A 124 -0.60 -7.42 -12.18
N GLN A 125 -1.87 -7.69 -12.54
CA GLN A 125 -2.27 -7.88 -13.94
C GLN A 125 -2.07 -6.61 -14.79
N SER A 126 -2.29 -5.44 -14.20
CA SER A 126 -1.98 -4.16 -14.86
C SER A 126 -0.48 -4.00 -15.13
N MET A 127 0.38 -4.37 -14.17
CA MET A 127 1.83 -4.35 -14.36
C MET A 127 2.27 -5.37 -15.43
N GLN A 128 1.72 -6.57 -15.42
CA GLN A 128 1.97 -7.57 -16.48
C GLN A 128 1.62 -7.03 -17.86
N LYS A 129 0.43 -6.46 -17.99
CA LYS A 129 -0.09 -5.96 -19.28
C LYS A 129 0.70 -4.78 -19.84
N HIS A 130 1.11 -3.84 -18.97
CA HIS A 130 1.65 -2.55 -19.41
C HIS A 130 3.18 -2.48 -19.36
N PHE A 131 3.82 -3.26 -18.50
CA PHE A 131 5.27 -3.23 -18.30
C PHE A 131 5.96 -4.58 -18.55
N GLY A 132 5.19 -5.64 -18.82
CA GLY A 132 5.75 -6.98 -19.00
C GLY A 132 6.23 -7.63 -17.71
N THR A 133 5.77 -7.15 -16.57
CA THR A 133 6.07 -7.70 -15.23
C THR A 133 5.78 -9.20 -15.18
N ASN A 134 6.72 -9.97 -14.66
CA ASN A 134 6.48 -11.36 -14.29
C ASN A 134 6.21 -11.43 -12.78
N PRO A 135 5.02 -11.89 -12.33
CA PRO A 135 4.70 -11.97 -10.90
C PRO A 135 5.74 -12.75 -10.09
N ALA A 136 6.40 -13.76 -10.70
CA ALA A 136 7.45 -14.54 -10.05
C ALA A 136 8.70 -13.72 -9.68
N ASN A 137 8.87 -12.54 -10.28
CA ASN A 137 9.98 -11.65 -10.00
C ASN A 137 9.62 -10.55 -8.98
N CYS A 138 8.33 -10.39 -8.65
CA CYS A 138 7.88 -9.31 -7.80
C CYS A 138 8.31 -9.49 -6.35
N LEU A 139 8.77 -8.40 -5.77
CA LEU A 139 8.95 -8.22 -4.33
C LEU A 139 7.79 -7.39 -3.80
N ILE A 140 7.16 -7.86 -2.72
CA ILE A 140 5.95 -7.25 -2.16
C ILE A 140 6.17 -6.90 -0.69
N HIS A 141 5.61 -5.74 -0.28
CA HIS A 141 5.49 -5.39 1.13
C HIS A 141 4.06 -4.98 1.46
N LEU A 142 3.39 -5.71 2.34
CA LEU A 142 2.15 -5.27 2.97
C LEU A 142 2.52 -4.38 4.16
N GLY A 143 2.23 -3.09 4.04
CA GLY A 143 2.65 -2.09 5.01
C GLY A 143 1.81 -2.05 6.27
N ILE A 144 2.03 -1.01 7.07
CA ILE A 144 1.39 -0.77 8.36
C ILE A 144 -0.12 -0.62 8.18
N SER A 145 -0.89 -1.41 8.93
CA SER A 145 -2.35 -1.46 8.80
C SER A 145 -2.99 -2.01 10.07
N ILE A 146 -4.32 -2.00 10.14
CA ILE A 146 -5.00 -2.68 11.24
C ILE A 146 -4.76 -4.19 11.15
N GLN A 147 -4.36 -4.80 12.26
CA GLN A 147 -4.12 -6.24 12.34
C GLN A 147 -5.41 -6.99 12.73
N GLN A 148 -5.46 -8.29 12.41
CA GLN A 148 -6.61 -9.16 12.69
C GLN A 148 -7.13 -9.03 14.13
N SER A 149 -6.22 -8.98 15.11
CA SER A 149 -6.57 -8.86 16.54
C SER A 149 -7.47 -7.67 16.88
N CYS A 150 -7.38 -6.59 16.07
CA CYS A 150 -8.14 -5.34 16.25
C CYS A 150 -9.25 -5.13 15.22
N TYR A 151 -9.33 -5.98 14.18
CA TYR A 151 -10.25 -5.75 13.06
C TYR A 151 -11.54 -6.57 13.18
N GLN A 152 -12.33 -6.29 14.22
CA GLN A 152 -13.68 -6.83 14.40
C GLN A 152 -14.61 -6.30 13.31
N VAL A 153 -15.35 -7.18 12.67
CA VAL A 153 -16.35 -6.86 11.63
C VAL A 153 -17.71 -7.50 11.93
N SER A 154 -18.74 -7.18 11.13
CA SER A 154 -20.03 -7.87 11.24
C SER A 154 -19.91 -9.33 10.82
N GLN A 155 -20.80 -10.18 11.33
CA GLN A 155 -20.89 -11.59 10.94
C GLN A 155 -21.03 -11.72 9.41
N ASP A 156 -21.93 -10.95 8.80
CA ASP A 156 -22.19 -11.01 7.36
C ASP A 156 -20.93 -10.71 6.53
N LEU A 157 -20.13 -9.73 6.94
CA LEU A 157 -18.87 -9.40 6.24
C LEU A 157 -17.82 -10.50 6.44
N ALA A 158 -17.72 -11.04 7.65
CA ALA A 158 -16.82 -12.16 7.93
C ALA A 158 -17.18 -13.39 7.10
N ASP A 159 -18.47 -13.73 7.00
CA ASP A 159 -18.99 -14.85 6.19
C ASP A 159 -18.76 -14.64 4.69
N GLN A 160 -18.86 -13.40 4.20
CA GLN A 160 -18.56 -13.07 2.81
C GLN A 160 -17.08 -13.32 2.50
N PHE A 161 -16.19 -12.87 3.38
CA PHE A 161 -14.75 -13.07 3.21
C PHE A 161 -14.35 -14.55 3.29
N GLU A 162 -14.91 -15.29 4.24
CA GLU A 162 -14.66 -16.73 4.36
C GLU A 162 -15.09 -17.51 3.11
N ARG A 163 -16.23 -17.19 2.52
CA ARG A 163 -16.66 -17.82 1.25
C ARG A 163 -15.74 -17.52 0.08
N HIS A 164 -15.08 -16.34 0.08
CA HIS A 164 -14.20 -15.90 -1.01
C HIS A 164 -12.76 -16.35 -0.85
N PHE A 165 -12.27 -16.34 0.39
CA PHE A 165 -10.85 -16.51 0.71
C PHE A 165 -10.58 -17.70 1.65
N GLY A 166 -11.61 -18.45 2.03
CA GLY A 166 -11.48 -19.58 2.93
C GLY A 166 -11.43 -19.19 4.42
N PRO A 167 -11.35 -20.19 5.32
CA PRO A 167 -11.51 -19.98 6.76
C PRO A 167 -10.37 -19.20 7.43
N ASP A 168 -9.19 -19.19 6.84
CA ASP A 168 -7.98 -18.58 7.45
C ASP A 168 -8.03 -17.04 7.51
N VAL A 169 -8.99 -16.42 6.81
CA VAL A 169 -9.13 -14.96 6.80
C VAL A 169 -9.91 -14.40 7.98
N ARG A 170 -10.45 -15.25 8.84
CA ARG A 170 -11.19 -14.78 10.03
C ARG A 170 -10.96 -15.66 11.26
N THR A 171 -11.29 -15.12 12.42
CA THR A 171 -11.42 -15.86 13.68
C THR A 171 -12.89 -16.20 13.95
N SER A 172 -13.15 -17.11 14.91
CA SER A 172 -14.50 -17.46 15.34
C SER A 172 -15.31 -16.29 15.91
N ASP A 173 -14.63 -15.25 16.40
CA ASP A 173 -15.22 -14.00 16.91
C ASP A 173 -15.27 -12.89 15.86
N ASN A 174 -15.21 -13.24 14.56
CA ASN A 174 -15.33 -12.32 13.41
C ASN A 174 -14.26 -11.22 13.33
N LYS A 175 -13.04 -11.52 13.73
CA LYS A 175 -11.91 -10.66 13.43
C LYS A 175 -11.31 -11.06 12.07
N LEU A 176 -11.28 -10.10 11.16
CA LEU A 176 -10.89 -10.30 9.77
C LEU A 176 -9.40 -10.07 9.56
N ASN A 177 -8.75 -10.97 8.82
CA ASN A 177 -7.36 -10.86 8.39
C ASN A 177 -7.28 -10.41 6.92
N LEU A 178 -7.20 -9.12 6.70
CA LEU A 178 -7.05 -8.57 5.34
C LEU A 178 -5.68 -8.89 4.75
N GLN A 179 -4.64 -9.03 5.58
CA GLN A 179 -3.29 -9.38 5.11
C GLN A 179 -3.33 -10.77 4.46
N THR A 180 -3.93 -11.77 5.11
CA THR A 180 -4.08 -13.13 4.56
C THR A 180 -4.84 -13.10 3.23
N ALA A 181 -5.95 -12.36 3.14
CA ALA A 181 -6.73 -12.26 1.90
C ALA A 181 -5.92 -11.66 0.73
N ASN A 182 -5.11 -10.63 0.98
CA ASN A 182 -4.26 -10.03 -0.05
C ASN A 182 -3.06 -10.92 -0.40
N VAL A 183 -2.46 -11.63 0.56
CA VAL A 183 -1.40 -12.62 0.30
C VAL A 183 -1.92 -13.74 -0.61
N GLN A 184 -3.13 -14.26 -0.35
CA GLN A 184 -3.74 -15.27 -1.23
C GLN A 184 -3.92 -14.76 -2.66
N GLN A 185 -4.35 -13.50 -2.84
CA GLN A 185 -4.44 -12.90 -4.17
C GLN A 185 -3.08 -12.88 -4.88
N LEU A 186 -2.03 -12.45 -4.17
CA LEU A 186 -0.66 -12.38 -4.71
C LEU A 186 -0.14 -13.77 -5.11
N VAL A 187 -0.29 -14.75 -4.25
CA VAL A 187 0.14 -16.13 -4.52
C VAL A 187 -0.63 -16.71 -5.71
N ASN A 188 -1.95 -16.47 -5.77
CA ASN A 188 -2.80 -16.98 -6.85
C ASN A 188 -2.44 -16.38 -8.23
N VAL A 189 -1.88 -15.17 -8.29
CA VAL A 189 -1.40 -14.57 -9.56
C VAL A 189 0.06 -14.92 -9.86
N GLY A 190 0.72 -15.71 -9.02
CA GLY A 190 2.06 -16.24 -9.26
C GLY A 190 3.21 -15.53 -8.54
N VAL A 191 2.93 -14.66 -7.55
CA VAL A 191 3.97 -14.09 -6.69
C VAL A 191 4.43 -15.16 -5.68
N PRO A 192 5.73 -15.46 -5.57
CA PRO A 192 6.22 -16.40 -4.57
C PRO A 192 5.95 -15.93 -3.14
N PHE A 193 5.49 -16.83 -2.28
CA PHE A 193 5.17 -16.47 -0.90
C PHE A 193 6.37 -15.88 -0.14
N GLU A 194 7.56 -16.40 -0.39
CA GLU A 194 8.84 -15.93 0.18
C GLU A 194 9.23 -14.51 -0.25
N SER A 195 8.65 -14.02 -1.34
CA SER A 195 8.85 -12.65 -1.85
C SER A 195 7.90 -11.63 -1.22
N ILE A 196 7.02 -12.08 -0.32
CA ILE A 196 6.01 -11.24 0.34
C ILE A 196 6.42 -10.99 1.78
N SER A 197 6.63 -9.74 2.14
CA SER A 197 6.83 -9.32 3.53
C SER A 197 5.58 -8.62 4.08
N ILE A 198 5.34 -8.75 5.38
CA ILE A 198 4.17 -8.16 6.06
C ILE A 198 4.66 -7.39 7.28
N SER A 199 4.27 -6.12 7.39
CA SER A 199 4.52 -5.34 8.59
C SER A 199 3.74 -5.92 9.79
N PRO A 200 4.40 -6.19 10.92
CA PRO A 200 3.73 -6.64 12.13
C PRO A 200 3.05 -5.51 12.91
N LEU A 201 3.23 -4.26 12.48
CA LEU A 201 2.73 -3.08 13.19
C LEU A 201 1.24 -2.88 12.96
N CYS A 202 0.50 -2.64 14.04
CA CYS A 202 -0.94 -2.40 14.02
C CYS A 202 -1.25 -0.91 14.27
N THR A 203 -2.00 -0.29 13.35
CA THR A 203 -2.45 1.09 13.49
C THR A 203 -3.31 1.31 14.73
N ALA A 204 -4.23 0.39 15.02
CA ALA A 204 -5.14 0.49 16.17
C ALA A 204 -4.45 0.23 17.54
N CYS A 205 -3.33 -0.51 17.55
CA CYS A 205 -2.56 -0.76 18.77
C CYS A 205 -1.55 0.34 19.06
N ARG A 206 -1.12 1.08 18.05
CA ARG A 206 -0.05 2.08 18.13
C ARG A 206 -0.55 3.44 17.64
N THR A 207 -1.64 3.92 18.25
CA THR A 207 -2.19 5.26 17.96
C THR A 207 -1.27 6.40 18.42
N ASP A 208 -0.26 6.09 19.22
CA ASP A 208 0.85 6.98 19.51
C ASP A 208 1.74 7.27 18.28
N LEU A 209 1.81 6.36 17.31
CA LEU A 209 2.61 6.46 16.10
C LEU A 209 1.79 6.57 14.83
N PHE A 210 0.59 6.01 14.79
CA PHE A 210 -0.19 5.86 13.55
C PHE A 210 -1.63 6.36 13.73
N TYR A 211 -2.22 6.85 12.65
CA TYR A 211 -3.66 7.14 12.61
C TYR A 211 -4.45 5.84 12.45
N SER A 212 -5.56 5.72 13.17
CA SER A 212 -6.48 4.60 13.08
C SER A 212 -7.93 5.07 12.99
N PHE A 213 -8.57 4.83 11.86
CA PHE A 213 -10.00 5.12 11.70
C PHE A 213 -10.87 4.29 12.67
N ARG A 214 -10.46 3.07 12.99
CA ARG A 214 -11.14 2.20 13.95
C ARG A 214 -11.21 2.81 15.34
N VAL A 215 -10.14 3.50 15.76
CA VAL A 215 -10.04 4.07 17.11
C VAL A 215 -10.51 5.52 17.13
N GLU A 216 -10.14 6.33 16.15
CA GLU A 216 -10.33 7.78 16.13
C GLU A 216 -11.54 8.21 15.29
N GLY A 217 -12.14 7.29 14.49
CA GLY A 217 -13.27 7.60 13.61
C GLY A 217 -12.90 8.64 12.55
N GLU A 218 -13.83 9.55 12.26
CA GLU A 218 -13.67 10.57 11.24
C GLU A 218 -12.60 11.63 11.58
N SER A 219 -12.18 11.74 12.83
CA SER A 219 -11.09 12.63 13.25
C SER A 219 -9.70 12.10 12.92
N ALA A 220 -9.59 10.82 12.49
CA ALA A 220 -8.32 10.22 12.12
C ALA A 220 -7.68 10.96 10.93
N GLY A 221 -6.42 11.37 11.10
CA GLY A 221 -5.58 11.80 9.99
C GLY A 221 -5.30 10.65 9.02
N ARG A 222 -4.34 10.86 8.12
CA ARG A 222 -3.92 9.82 7.16
C ARG A 222 -2.41 9.66 7.19
N LEU A 223 -1.96 8.42 7.22
CA LEU A 223 -0.57 8.05 6.96
C LEU A 223 -0.31 8.18 5.46
N VAL A 224 0.84 8.71 5.09
CA VAL A 224 1.31 8.75 3.71
C VAL A 224 2.20 7.54 3.48
N SER A 225 1.82 6.70 2.52
CA SER A 225 2.67 5.60 2.04
C SER A 225 3.04 5.89 0.59
N PHE A 226 4.33 5.82 0.26
CA PHE A 226 4.79 6.08 -1.10
C PHE A 226 5.93 5.16 -1.52
N ILE A 227 6.07 5.00 -2.83
CA ILE A 227 7.19 4.32 -3.47
C ILE A 227 7.65 5.13 -4.70
N ARG A 228 8.96 5.17 -4.94
CA ARG A 228 9.55 5.68 -6.18
C ARG A 228 10.74 4.83 -6.61
N LEU A 229 10.96 4.73 -7.93
CA LEU A 229 12.21 4.21 -8.49
C LEU A 229 13.32 5.26 -8.35
N LEU A 230 14.47 4.82 -7.89
CA LEU A 230 15.62 5.73 -7.74
C LEU A 230 16.35 5.92 -9.08
N PRO A 231 16.94 7.14 -9.33
CA PRO A 231 17.85 7.32 -10.44
C PRO A 231 19.04 6.36 -10.26
N ASN A 232 19.47 5.68 -11.27
CA ASN A 232 20.49 4.62 -11.29
C ASN A 232 19.99 3.20 -11.00
N SER A 233 18.68 2.96 -11.10
CA SER A 233 18.07 1.63 -11.03
C SER A 233 18.27 0.78 -12.30
N TYR A 234 19.16 1.20 -13.22
CA TYR A 234 19.48 0.54 -14.49
C TYR A 234 20.92 0.06 -14.55
#